data_67d0938cc15ce2bb8738da3474da9905
#
_entry.id   67d0938cc15ce2bb8738da3474da9905
#
_cell.length_a   1.000
_cell.length_b   1.000
_cell.length_c   1.000
_cell.angle_alpha   90.00
_cell.angle_beta   90.00
_cell.angle_gamma   90.00
#
_symmetry.space_group_name_H-M   'P 1'
#
loop_
_entity.id
_entity.type
_entity.pdbx_description
1 polymer ?
#
loop_
_entity_poly.entity_id
_entity_poly.type
_entity_poly.pdbx_seq_one_letter_code
_entity_poly.pdbx_strand_id
1 'polypeptide(L)'
;MTQARAQSPPDPQPPRGAPAVLVAPPPARKEESSARYAQTWKVLRAGSFPQDEALDRARAERTFARGLNPAGSGRQLRAILASGSRKERLRSVKAPTLVIHGTVDPLVRPEGGKDTAASIPGAKLLMIEGMGHALPIPMWPQIIDAIDRHAHGAISKAA
;
A
#
# COMPACT_ATOMS: atom_id res chain seq x y z
N MET A 1 -2.48 -18.53 -39.77
CA MET A 1 -3.36 -18.58 -38.57
C MET A 1 -2.75 -17.75 -37.48
N THR A 2 -3.22 -16.51 -37.35
CA THR A 2 -2.68 -15.53 -36.39
C THR A 2 -3.43 -15.69 -35.06
N GLN A 3 -2.76 -16.20 -34.04
CA GLN A 3 -3.34 -16.30 -32.71
C GLN A 3 -3.47 -14.88 -32.14
N ALA A 4 -4.71 -14.44 -31.94
CA ALA A 4 -5.04 -13.24 -31.21
C ALA A 4 -4.53 -13.37 -29.78
N ARG A 5 -3.55 -12.55 -29.37
CA ARG A 5 -3.14 -12.40 -27.97
C ARG A 5 -4.37 -11.89 -27.20
N ALA A 6 -4.87 -12.69 -26.29
CA ALA A 6 -5.87 -12.26 -25.33
C ALA A 6 -5.27 -11.09 -24.52
N GLN A 7 -5.86 -9.92 -24.66
CA GLN A 7 -5.49 -8.76 -23.87
C GLN A 7 -5.88 -9.02 -22.42
N SER A 8 -4.88 -8.99 -21.53
CA SER A 8 -5.14 -9.03 -20.09
C SER A 8 -6.05 -7.85 -19.70
N PRO A 9 -7.03 -8.04 -18.79
CA PRO A 9 -7.84 -6.93 -18.32
C PRO A 9 -6.95 -5.82 -17.75
N PRO A 10 -7.31 -4.54 -17.94
CA PRO A 10 -6.54 -3.42 -17.44
C PRO A 10 -6.37 -3.52 -15.92
N ASP A 11 -5.16 -3.22 -15.44
CA ASP A 11 -4.88 -3.13 -14.01
C ASP A 11 -5.87 -2.20 -13.31
N PRO A 12 -6.31 -2.52 -12.09
CA PRO A 12 -7.26 -1.69 -11.37
C PRO A 12 -6.71 -0.27 -11.21
N GLN A 13 -7.40 0.68 -11.78
CA GLN A 13 -7.02 2.09 -11.68
C GLN A 13 -7.21 2.60 -10.23
N PRO A 14 -6.29 3.42 -9.69
CA PRO A 14 -6.48 4.03 -8.38
C PRO A 14 -7.73 4.91 -8.36
N PRO A 15 -8.42 5.01 -7.20
CA PRO A 15 -9.59 5.87 -7.08
C PRO A 15 -9.26 7.34 -7.37
N ARG A 16 -10.22 8.08 -7.90
CA ARG A 16 -10.07 9.43 -8.47
C ARG A 16 -9.45 10.50 -7.54
N GLY A 17 -9.25 10.25 -6.27
CA GLY A 17 -8.68 11.23 -5.31
C GLY A 17 -7.23 10.96 -4.88
N ALA A 18 -6.77 9.72 -4.89
CA ALA A 18 -5.44 9.37 -4.40
C ALA A 18 -4.29 9.85 -5.30
N PRO A 19 -4.37 9.80 -6.64
CA PRO A 19 -3.30 10.25 -7.50
C PRO A 19 -2.97 11.75 -7.38
N ALA A 20 -3.98 12.60 -7.18
CA ALA A 20 -3.79 14.06 -7.08
C ALA A 20 -2.94 14.44 -5.85
N VAL A 21 -3.13 13.76 -4.73
CA VAL A 21 -2.34 14.00 -3.51
C VAL A 21 -0.88 13.59 -3.70
N LEU A 22 -0.61 12.54 -4.48
CA LEU A 22 0.73 12.02 -4.71
C LEU A 22 1.53 12.79 -5.77
N VAL A 23 0.85 13.43 -6.72
CA VAL A 23 1.48 14.14 -7.84
C VAL A 23 1.50 15.67 -7.68
N ALA A 24 0.92 16.19 -6.59
CA ALA A 24 0.95 17.62 -6.31
C ALA A 24 2.38 18.14 -6.15
N PRO A 25 2.70 19.39 -6.61
CA PRO A 25 4.03 19.97 -6.50
C PRO A 25 4.55 19.93 -5.05
N PRO A 26 5.85 19.75 -4.82
CA PRO A 26 6.38 19.68 -3.47
C PRO A 26 6.18 21.00 -2.73
N PRO A 27 5.90 20.95 -1.41
CA PRO A 27 5.84 22.16 -0.60
C PRO A 27 7.22 22.78 -0.48
N ALA A 28 7.30 24.11 -0.55
CA ALA A 28 8.56 24.83 -0.41
C ALA A 28 8.90 25.12 1.06
N ARG A 29 7.92 25.11 1.97
CA ARG A 29 8.06 25.47 3.38
C ARG A 29 7.70 24.32 4.30
N LYS A 30 8.27 24.32 5.51
CA LYS A 30 8.02 23.29 6.53
C LYS A 30 6.55 23.20 6.92
N GLU A 31 5.90 24.34 7.12
CA GLU A 31 4.48 24.43 7.51
C GLU A 31 3.58 23.86 6.41
N GLU A 32 3.84 24.19 5.16
CA GLU A 32 3.12 23.65 3.99
C GLU A 32 3.35 22.15 3.86
N SER A 33 4.57 21.68 4.15
CA SER A 33 4.90 20.26 4.14
C SER A 33 4.13 19.49 5.21
N SER A 34 4.02 20.04 6.42
CA SER A 34 3.29 19.43 7.53
C SER A 34 1.79 19.39 7.25
N ALA A 35 1.21 20.48 6.75
CA ALA A 35 -0.20 20.53 6.38
C ALA A 35 -0.53 19.53 5.27
N ARG A 36 0.30 19.46 4.25
CA ARG A 36 0.14 18.49 3.16
C ARG A 36 0.28 17.05 3.64
N TYR A 37 1.23 16.77 4.51
CA TYR A 37 1.41 15.46 5.11
C TYR A 37 0.13 15.02 5.83
N ALA A 38 -0.41 15.88 6.70
CA ALA A 38 -1.65 15.62 7.42
C ALA A 38 -2.81 15.35 6.46
N GLN A 39 -2.99 16.18 5.43
CA GLN A 39 -4.04 16.02 4.43
C GLN A 39 -3.89 14.72 3.63
N THR A 40 -2.67 14.40 3.21
CA THR A 40 -2.37 13.15 2.50
C THR A 40 -2.76 11.94 3.33
N TRP A 41 -2.33 11.91 4.59
CA TRP A 41 -2.61 10.78 5.47
C TRP A 41 -4.09 10.70 5.89
N LYS A 42 -4.79 11.83 5.98
CA LYS A 42 -6.23 11.85 6.17
C LYS A 42 -6.95 11.12 5.03
N VAL A 43 -6.58 11.40 3.79
CA VAL A 43 -7.13 10.70 2.61
C VAL A 43 -6.75 9.22 2.64
N LEU A 44 -5.48 8.89 2.87
CA LEU A 44 -4.98 7.51 2.82
C LEU A 44 -5.54 6.62 3.94
N ARG A 45 -5.89 7.18 5.11
CA ARG A 45 -6.52 6.42 6.20
C ARG A 45 -7.98 6.08 5.96
N ALA A 46 -8.64 6.78 5.05
CA ALA A 46 -10.08 6.61 4.73
C ALA A 46 -11.05 6.85 5.92
N GLY A 47 -10.59 7.44 7.02
CA GLY A 47 -11.45 7.97 8.08
C GLY A 47 -12.02 7.00 9.12
N SER A 48 -11.75 5.70 9.03
CA SER A 48 -12.38 4.70 9.91
C SER A 48 -11.73 4.58 11.30
N PHE A 49 -10.51 5.07 11.47
CA PHE A 49 -9.78 4.97 12.75
C PHE A 49 -9.36 6.34 13.27
N PRO A 50 -9.25 6.49 14.61
CA PRO A 50 -8.80 7.75 15.21
C PRO A 50 -7.46 8.20 14.65
N GLN A 51 -7.33 9.52 14.47
CA GLN A 51 -6.08 10.15 14.06
C GLN A 51 -5.35 10.66 15.30
N ASP A 52 -4.04 10.44 15.35
CA ASP A 52 -3.15 11.06 16.31
C ASP A 52 -2.42 12.22 15.62
N GLU A 53 -2.96 13.43 15.79
CA GLU A 53 -2.42 14.63 15.15
C GLU A 53 -1.01 14.97 15.63
N ALA A 54 -0.68 14.70 16.90
CA ALA A 54 0.65 14.94 17.45
C ALA A 54 1.68 14.01 16.80
N LEU A 55 1.33 12.73 16.67
CA LEU A 55 2.17 11.75 15.99
C LEU A 55 2.33 12.07 14.50
N ASP A 56 1.28 12.52 13.84
CA ASP A 56 1.33 12.92 12.43
C ASP A 56 2.23 14.14 12.22
N ARG A 57 2.13 15.12 13.10
CA ARG A 57 3.02 16.29 13.08
C ARG A 57 4.48 15.88 13.27
N ALA A 58 4.77 15.05 14.26
CA ALA A 58 6.12 14.55 14.51
C ALA A 58 6.68 13.74 13.33
N ARG A 59 5.83 12.96 12.64
CA ARG A 59 6.22 12.24 11.42
C ARG A 59 6.48 13.19 10.25
N ALA A 60 5.62 14.20 10.07
CA ALA A 60 5.80 15.21 9.04
C ALA A 60 7.12 15.97 9.22
N GLU A 61 7.43 16.39 10.44
CA GLU A 61 8.68 17.09 10.76
C GLU A 61 9.91 16.22 10.50
N ARG A 62 9.89 14.96 10.92
CA ARG A 62 10.98 14.02 10.62
C ARG A 62 11.14 13.78 9.12
N THR A 63 10.04 13.69 8.38
CA THR A 63 10.07 13.51 6.92
C THR A 63 10.68 14.73 6.25
N PHE A 64 10.28 15.92 6.65
CA PHE A 64 10.82 17.17 6.14
C PHE A 64 12.32 17.30 6.45
N ALA A 65 12.74 16.99 7.69
CA ALA A 65 14.15 17.09 8.13
C ALA A 65 15.08 16.13 7.36
N ARG A 66 14.56 14.99 6.86
CA ARG A 66 15.32 14.07 6.00
C ARG A 66 15.51 14.58 4.58
N GLY A 67 14.85 15.65 4.22
CA GLY A 67 14.85 16.24 2.90
C GLY A 67 13.71 15.73 2.01
N LEU A 68 13.22 16.62 1.17
CA LEU A 68 12.19 16.31 0.18
C LEU A 68 12.87 16.04 -1.17
N ASN A 69 12.48 14.95 -1.80
CA ASN A 69 12.95 14.61 -3.16
C ASN A 69 11.77 14.42 -4.12
N PRO A 70 11.18 15.50 -4.62
CA PRO A 70 10.03 15.44 -5.53
C PRO A 70 10.30 14.67 -6.82
N ALA A 71 11.50 14.83 -7.36
CA ALA A 71 11.94 14.09 -8.53
C ALA A 71 11.99 12.57 -8.25
N GLY A 72 12.26 12.18 -7.00
CA GLY A 72 12.22 10.79 -6.53
C GLY A 72 10.82 10.20 -6.63
N SER A 73 9.82 10.91 -6.15
CA SER A 73 8.40 10.48 -6.23
C SER A 73 7.96 10.31 -7.69
N GLY A 74 8.33 11.24 -8.56
CA GLY A 74 8.03 11.13 -10.00
C GLY A 74 8.74 9.93 -10.66
N ARG A 75 9.99 9.63 -10.28
CA ARG A 75 10.69 8.43 -10.77
C ARG A 75 10.02 7.15 -10.29
N GLN A 76 9.61 7.11 -9.00
CA GLN A 76 8.90 5.98 -8.43
C GLN A 76 7.59 5.70 -9.16
N LEU A 77 6.78 6.73 -9.41
CA LEU A 77 5.53 6.59 -10.13
C LEU A 77 5.77 6.06 -11.56
N ARG A 78 6.74 6.60 -12.28
CA ARG A 78 7.11 6.09 -13.62
C ARG A 78 7.56 4.64 -13.58
N ALA A 79 8.34 4.23 -12.58
CA ALA A 79 8.77 2.85 -12.41
C ALA A 79 7.59 1.91 -12.15
N ILE A 80 6.61 2.33 -11.33
CA ILE A 80 5.38 1.57 -11.08
C ILE A 80 4.60 1.37 -12.38
N LEU A 81 4.39 2.45 -13.15
CA LEU A 81 3.68 2.38 -14.43
C LEU A 81 4.41 1.53 -15.47
N ALA A 82 5.74 1.62 -15.53
CA ALA A 82 6.56 0.86 -16.46
C ALA A 82 6.66 -0.63 -16.10
N SER A 83 6.46 -1.01 -14.83
CA SER A 83 6.55 -2.42 -14.41
C SER A 83 5.44 -3.30 -14.97
N GLY A 84 4.30 -2.72 -15.35
CA GLY A 84 3.15 -3.45 -15.85
C GLY A 84 2.60 -4.49 -14.86
N SER A 85 1.87 -5.47 -15.38
CA SER A 85 1.34 -6.55 -14.54
C SER A 85 2.42 -7.47 -13.99
N ARG A 86 2.34 -7.76 -12.70
CA ARG A 86 3.24 -8.68 -12.00
C ARG A 86 2.65 -10.09 -11.80
N LYS A 87 1.42 -10.34 -12.26
CA LYS A 87 0.67 -11.57 -11.99
C LYS A 87 1.45 -12.84 -12.35
N GLU A 88 2.06 -12.89 -13.53
CA GLU A 88 2.82 -14.06 -13.95
C GLU A 88 4.02 -14.34 -13.02
N ARG A 89 4.71 -13.28 -12.60
CA ARG A 89 5.83 -13.42 -11.66
C ARG A 89 5.37 -13.84 -10.27
N LEU A 90 4.20 -13.40 -9.82
CA LEU A 90 3.63 -13.79 -8.53
C LEU A 90 3.30 -15.29 -8.47
N ARG A 91 2.93 -15.91 -9.59
CA ARG A 91 2.67 -17.36 -9.67
C ARG A 91 3.90 -18.23 -9.40
N SER A 92 5.10 -17.68 -9.58
CA SER A 92 6.34 -18.39 -9.30
C SER A 92 6.87 -18.22 -7.88
N VAL A 93 6.19 -17.44 -7.04
CA VAL A 93 6.56 -17.24 -5.63
C VAL A 93 6.33 -18.54 -4.87
N LYS A 94 7.40 -19.06 -4.26
CA LYS A 94 7.36 -20.29 -3.44
C LYS A 94 7.41 -20.01 -1.94
N ALA A 95 7.80 -18.79 -1.57
CA ALA A 95 7.88 -18.40 -0.17
C ALA A 95 6.48 -18.35 0.47
N PRO A 96 6.32 -18.83 1.72
CA PRO A 96 5.10 -18.61 2.47
C PRO A 96 4.73 -17.13 2.49
N THR A 97 3.51 -16.80 2.08
CA THR A 97 3.12 -15.40 1.89
C THR A 97 1.85 -15.09 2.68
N LEU A 98 1.87 -13.97 3.40
CA LEU A 98 0.71 -13.34 4.03
C LEU A 98 0.47 -11.98 3.37
N VAL A 99 -0.70 -11.81 2.78
CA VAL A 99 -1.17 -10.51 2.27
C VAL A 99 -2.08 -9.89 3.32
N ILE A 100 -1.75 -8.67 3.76
CA ILE A 100 -2.59 -7.88 4.68
C ILE A 100 -3.08 -6.66 3.93
N HIS A 101 -4.39 -6.42 3.92
CA HIS A 101 -4.97 -5.31 3.16
C HIS A 101 -6.19 -4.71 3.86
N GLY A 102 -6.41 -3.40 3.67
CA GLY A 102 -7.56 -2.71 4.21
C GLY A 102 -8.78 -2.76 3.29
N THR A 103 -9.98 -2.91 3.86
CA THR A 103 -11.22 -3.00 3.06
C THR A 103 -11.64 -1.67 2.44
N VAL A 104 -11.09 -0.55 2.90
CA VAL A 104 -11.40 0.80 2.40
C VAL A 104 -10.15 1.55 1.91
N ASP A 105 -9.10 0.84 1.49
CA ASP A 105 -7.88 1.45 0.98
C ASP A 105 -8.18 2.28 -0.28
N PRO A 106 -7.97 3.62 -0.24
CA PRO A 106 -8.28 4.50 -1.35
C PRO A 106 -7.15 4.57 -2.38
N LEU A 107 -5.96 4.07 -2.06
CA LEU A 107 -4.80 4.11 -2.94
C LEU A 107 -4.65 2.82 -3.73
N VAL A 108 -4.65 1.70 -3.04
CA VAL A 108 -4.65 0.37 -3.65
C VAL A 108 -5.99 -0.28 -3.31
N ARG A 109 -6.85 -0.42 -4.30
CA ARG A 109 -8.19 -0.99 -4.09
C ARG A 109 -8.11 -2.37 -3.42
N PRO A 110 -9.09 -2.74 -2.57
CA PRO A 110 -9.15 -4.04 -1.92
C PRO A 110 -9.02 -5.22 -2.88
N GLU A 111 -9.52 -5.07 -4.11
CA GLU A 111 -9.38 -6.05 -5.18
C GLU A 111 -7.91 -6.34 -5.54
N GLY A 112 -7.03 -5.34 -5.44
CA GLY A 112 -5.58 -5.51 -5.66
C GLY A 112 -4.93 -6.41 -4.61
N GLY A 113 -5.33 -6.30 -3.35
CA GLY A 113 -4.89 -7.19 -2.28
C GLY A 113 -5.38 -8.63 -2.50
N LYS A 114 -6.67 -8.79 -2.83
CA LYS A 114 -7.28 -10.08 -3.16
C LYS A 114 -6.60 -10.73 -4.37
N ASP A 115 -6.38 -9.96 -5.43
CA ASP A 115 -5.73 -10.41 -6.65
C ASP A 115 -4.27 -10.83 -6.41
N THR A 116 -3.55 -10.08 -5.58
CA THR A 116 -2.19 -10.44 -5.16
C THR A 116 -2.18 -11.78 -4.43
N ALA A 117 -3.05 -11.96 -3.44
CA ALA A 117 -3.15 -13.21 -2.70
C ALA A 117 -3.56 -14.38 -3.61
N ALA A 118 -4.52 -14.17 -4.51
CA ALA A 118 -4.96 -15.19 -5.47
C ALA A 118 -3.88 -15.56 -6.50
N SER A 119 -2.95 -14.64 -6.78
CA SER A 119 -1.87 -14.87 -7.75
C SER A 119 -0.69 -15.64 -7.18
N ILE A 120 -0.53 -15.71 -5.85
CA ILE A 120 0.59 -16.39 -5.18
C ILE A 120 0.11 -17.75 -4.65
N PRO A 121 0.70 -18.88 -5.09
CA PRO A 121 0.31 -20.18 -4.61
C PRO A 121 0.42 -20.33 -3.09
N GLY A 122 -0.67 -20.70 -2.42
CA GLY A 122 -0.70 -20.91 -0.97
C GLY A 122 -0.64 -19.62 -0.12
N ALA A 123 -0.76 -18.45 -0.71
CA ALA A 123 -0.82 -17.20 0.06
C ALA A 123 -2.05 -17.16 0.97
N LYS A 124 -1.86 -16.62 2.17
CA LYS A 124 -2.95 -16.26 3.08
C LYS A 124 -3.34 -14.81 2.89
N LEU A 125 -4.62 -14.48 3.05
CA LEU A 125 -5.14 -13.12 2.96
C LEU A 125 -5.79 -12.73 4.28
N LEU A 126 -5.38 -11.60 4.83
CA LEU A 126 -6.02 -10.94 5.96
C LEU A 126 -6.58 -9.59 5.47
N MET A 127 -7.90 -9.51 5.36
CA MET A 127 -8.60 -8.25 5.12
C MET A 127 -8.94 -7.62 6.46
N ILE A 128 -8.57 -6.36 6.66
CA ILE A 128 -8.87 -5.61 7.89
C ILE A 128 -9.98 -4.61 7.59
N GLU A 129 -11.12 -4.81 8.26
CA GLU A 129 -12.31 -3.99 8.07
C GLU A 129 -12.05 -2.54 8.47
N GLY A 130 -12.49 -1.60 7.63
CA GLY A 130 -12.33 -0.17 7.85
C GLY A 130 -10.88 0.36 7.76
N MET A 131 -9.89 -0.48 7.51
CA MET A 131 -8.51 -0.03 7.31
C MET A 131 -8.32 0.54 5.90
N GLY A 132 -7.71 1.73 5.84
CA GLY A 132 -7.24 2.35 4.60
C GLY A 132 -5.83 1.90 4.23
N HIS A 133 -5.06 2.82 3.64
CA HIS A 133 -3.67 2.58 3.22
C HIS A 133 -2.65 2.72 4.37
N ALA A 134 -3.10 3.11 5.57
CA ALA A 134 -2.24 3.23 6.75
C ALA A 134 -2.48 2.08 7.71
N LEU A 135 -1.48 1.77 8.54
CA LEU A 135 -1.58 0.79 9.61
C LEU A 135 -2.02 1.52 10.90
N PRO A 136 -3.31 1.55 11.25
CA PRO A 136 -3.79 2.27 12.41
C PRO A 136 -3.36 1.56 13.70
N ILE A 137 -2.96 2.35 14.70
CA ILE A 137 -2.45 1.84 15.98
C ILE A 137 -3.40 0.82 16.63
N PRO A 138 -4.74 1.03 16.65
CA PRO A 138 -5.65 0.03 17.22
C PRO A 138 -5.60 -1.35 16.56
N MET A 139 -5.12 -1.44 15.31
CA MET A 139 -5.02 -2.72 14.57
C MET A 139 -3.64 -3.38 14.70
N TRP A 140 -2.67 -2.72 15.33
CA TRP A 140 -1.33 -3.29 15.49
C TRP A 140 -1.32 -4.65 16.19
N PRO A 141 -2.05 -4.88 17.30
CA PRO A 141 -2.07 -6.21 17.90
C PRO A 141 -2.52 -7.30 16.94
N GLN A 142 -3.58 -7.07 16.17
CA GLN A 142 -4.09 -8.01 15.18
C GLN A 142 -3.07 -8.26 14.05
N ILE A 143 -2.43 -7.20 13.57
CA ILE A 143 -1.45 -7.26 12.48
C ILE A 143 -0.20 -8.01 12.94
N ILE A 144 0.33 -7.67 14.11
CA ILE A 144 1.54 -8.29 14.69
C ILE A 144 1.29 -9.77 14.92
N ASP A 145 0.17 -10.14 15.55
CA ASP A 145 -0.20 -11.51 15.82
C ASP A 145 -0.39 -12.33 14.51
N ALA A 146 -0.95 -11.74 13.47
CA ALA A 146 -1.07 -12.40 12.18
C ALA A 146 0.29 -12.64 11.52
N ILE A 147 1.21 -11.68 11.61
CA ILE A 147 2.58 -11.81 11.11
C ILE A 147 3.34 -12.88 11.90
N ASP A 148 3.25 -12.84 13.22
CA ASP A 148 3.92 -13.78 14.12
C ASP A 148 3.48 -15.23 13.85
N ARG A 149 2.17 -15.49 13.86
CA ARG A 149 1.61 -16.81 13.52
C ARG A 149 2.00 -17.27 12.12
N HIS A 150 2.07 -16.35 11.17
CA HIS A 150 2.47 -16.69 9.81
C HIS A 150 3.94 -17.10 9.76
N ALA A 151 4.82 -16.36 10.40
CA ALA A 151 6.26 -16.63 10.46
C ALA A 151 6.56 -17.98 11.14
N HIS A 152 5.97 -18.23 12.31
CA HIS A 152 6.13 -19.50 13.02
C HIS A 152 5.57 -20.69 12.23
N GLY A 153 4.40 -20.55 11.62
CA GLY A 153 3.83 -21.58 10.76
C GLY A 153 4.62 -21.84 9.47
N ALA A 154 5.41 -20.89 9.02
CA ALA A 154 6.30 -21.06 7.88
C ALA A 154 7.57 -21.85 8.27
N ILE A 155 8.14 -21.55 9.43
CA ILE A 155 9.33 -22.25 9.97
C ILE A 155 9.01 -23.73 10.23
N SER A 156 7.86 -24.02 10.87
CA SER A 156 7.43 -25.40 11.16
C SER A 156 7.19 -26.27 9.93
N LYS A 157 6.96 -25.67 8.76
CA LYS A 157 6.78 -26.41 7.50
C LYS A 157 8.09 -26.63 6.73
N ALA A 158 9.15 -25.91 7.10
CA ALA A 158 10.46 -25.99 6.46
C ALA A 158 11.40 -26.97 7.20
N ALA A 159 11.05 -27.38 8.41
CA ALA A 159 11.75 -28.39 9.22
C ALA A 159 11.15 -29.77 8.99
#